data_63fa8982dffd341b2119f197fe468eb1
#
_entry.id   63fa8982dffd341b2119f197fe468eb1
#
_cell.length_a   1.000
_cell.length_b   1.000
_cell.length_c   1.000
_cell.angle_alpha   90.00
_cell.angle_beta   90.00
_cell.angle_gamma   90.00
#
_symmetry.space_group_name_H-M   'P 1'
#
loop_
_entity.id
_entity.type
_entity.pdbx_description
1 polymer ?
#
loop_
_entity_poly.entity_id
_entity_poly.type
_entity_poly.pdbx_seq_one_letter_code
_entity_poly.pdbx_strand_id
1 'polypeptide(L)'
;GVKGEGFEYIFGRGKGLVSIRYNGVQLLDDTVRPNFWRAPTNNDEGCAEPFAFAFWKTAGLYARCDNLTAEAKDEFVIVRANYTLPDGQTLPIDFAIDGAGRCDITMTWQGEKTELPEFGLLFPMRRELTKVSYLGLGPRETTADRTAGGKMGAWSYNVRQDFAQNSPVYP
;
A
#
# COMPACT_ATOMS: atom_id res chain seq x y z
N GLY A 1 -2.07 -0.83 -20.24
CA GLY A 1 -1.38 -1.84 -19.44
C GLY A 1 0.07 -2.01 -19.86
N VAL A 2 0.88 -2.60 -19.00
CA VAL A 2 2.27 -2.99 -19.26
C VAL A 2 2.34 -4.51 -19.18
N LYS A 3 2.91 -5.14 -20.22
CA LYS A 3 2.97 -6.59 -20.33
C LYS A 3 4.34 -7.04 -20.81
N GLY A 4 4.85 -8.10 -20.24
CA GLY A 4 6.07 -8.81 -20.64
C GLY A 4 5.92 -10.31 -20.50
N GLU A 5 7.03 -11.02 -20.58
CA GLU A 5 7.05 -12.47 -20.42
C GLU A 5 6.72 -12.84 -18.96
N GLY A 6 5.61 -13.52 -18.77
CA GLY A 6 5.17 -14.00 -17.45
C GLY A 6 4.54 -12.93 -16.56
N PHE A 7 4.37 -11.69 -16.98
CA PHE A 7 3.74 -10.66 -16.15
C PHE A 7 2.82 -9.71 -16.93
N GLU A 8 1.87 -9.12 -16.21
CA GLU A 8 0.96 -8.10 -16.75
C GLU A 8 0.49 -7.17 -15.63
N TYR A 9 0.60 -5.85 -15.85
CA TYR A 9 0.05 -4.79 -15.02
C TYR A 9 -1.03 -4.04 -15.81
N ILE A 10 -2.24 -3.92 -15.25
CA ILE A 10 -3.34 -3.21 -15.89
C ILE A 10 -3.71 -2.00 -15.04
N PHE A 11 -3.78 -0.85 -15.69
CA PHE A 11 -4.20 0.41 -15.10
C PHE A 11 -5.54 0.84 -15.70
N GLY A 12 -6.47 1.21 -14.82
CA GLY A 12 -7.82 1.68 -15.18
C GLY A 12 -7.98 3.18 -14.98
N ARG A 13 -8.62 3.86 -15.93
CA ARG A 13 -9.02 5.27 -15.76
C ARG A 13 -9.95 5.39 -14.55
N GLY A 14 -9.75 6.43 -13.74
CA GLY A 14 -10.49 6.66 -12.50
C GLY A 14 -10.06 5.79 -11.32
N LYS A 15 -9.25 4.73 -11.56
CA LYS A 15 -8.92 3.71 -10.56
C LYS A 15 -7.43 3.58 -10.26
N GLY A 16 -6.53 3.77 -11.25
CA GLY A 16 -5.11 3.48 -11.13
C GLY A 16 -4.79 2.01 -11.39
N LEU A 17 -3.90 1.40 -10.62
CA LEU A 17 -3.48 0.00 -10.78
C LEU A 17 -4.59 -0.96 -10.33
N VAL A 18 -5.17 -1.70 -11.28
CA VAL A 18 -6.34 -2.56 -11.04
C VAL A 18 -6.04 -4.06 -11.15
N SER A 19 -4.95 -4.44 -11.79
CA SER A 19 -4.59 -5.87 -11.92
C SER A 19 -3.09 -6.04 -11.97
N ILE A 20 -2.60 -7.05 -11.26
CA ILE A 20 -1.25 -7.57 -11.35
C ILE A 20 -1.35 -9.07 -11.59
N ARG A 21 -0.78 -9.55 -12.68
CA ARG A 21 -0.68 -10.98 -12.97
C ARG A 21 0.77 -11.41 -13.05
N TYR A 22 1.06 -12.56 -12.50
CA TYR A 22 2.36 -13.22 -12.61
C TYR A 22 2.17 -14.69 -13.00
N ASN A 23 2.79 -15.12 -14.08
CA ASN A 23 2.63 -16.45 -14.66
C ASN A 23 1.14 -16.87 -14.79
N GLY A 24 0.31 -15.95 -15.25
CA GLY A 24 -1.14 -16.15 -15.41
C GLY A 24 -1.97 -16.05 -14.13
N VAL A 25 -1.33 -15.97 -12.96
CA VAL A 25 -2.02 -15.88 -11.66
C VAL A 25 -2.32 -14.42 -11.35
N GLN A 26 -3.60 -14.12 -11.11
CA GLN A 26 -4.04 -12.80 -10.61
C GLN A 26 -3.70 -12.66 -9.13
N LEU A 27 -3.04 -11.56 -8.76
CA LEU A 27 -2.60 -11.31 -7.38
C LEU A 27 -3.56 -10.42 -6.60
N LEU A 28 -4.25 -9.49 -7.27
CA LEU A 28 -5.13 -8.52 -6.63
C LEU A 28 -6.60 -8.98 -6.69
N ASP A 29 -7.33 -8.69 -5.62
CA ASP A 29 -8.80 -8.85 -5.55
C ASP A 29 -9.53 -7.54 -5.88
N ASP A 30 -8.88 -6.39 -5.66
CA ASP A 30 -9.42 -5.06 -5.93
C ASP A 30 -8.27 -4.10 -6.32
N THR A 31 -8.63 -2.87 -6.62
CA THR A 31 -7.72 -1.78 -7.02
C THR A 31 -6.74 -1.40 -5.91
N VAL A 32 -5.47 -1.25 -6.29
CA VAL A 32 -4.45 -0.63 -5.42
C VAL A 32 -4.79 0.84 -5.24
N ARG A 33 -4.73 1.32 -4.00
CA ARG A 33 -5.11 2.70 -3.67
C ARG A 33 -4.17 3.31 -2.62
N PRO A 34 -4.06 4.63 -2.60
CA PRO A 34 -3.37 5.33 -1.52
C PRO A 34 -3.95 4.94 -0.17
N ASN A 35 -3.10 4.85 0.83
CA ASN A 35 -3.49 4.61 2.21
C ASN A 35 -2.83 5.63 3.14
N PHE A 36 -3.65 6.24 3.99
CA PHE A 36 -3.25 7.26 4.96
C PHE A 36 -3.64 6.89 6.39
N TRP A 37 -4.15 5.66 6.57
CA TRP A 37 -4.71 5.23 7.84
C TRP A 37 -4.17 3.89 8.27
N ARG A 38 -3.76 3.80 9.52
CA ARG A 38 -3.42 2.56 10.23
C ARG A 38 -4.38 2.33 11.41
N ALA A 39 -4.39 1.14 11.96
CA ALA A 39 -5.10 0.89 13.22
C ALA A 39 -4.52 1.82 14.32
N PRO A 40 -5.36 2.57 15.05
CA PRO A 40 -4.90 3.41 16.14
C PRO A 40 -4.20 2.59 17.23
N THR A 41 -3.14 3.15 17.78
CA THR A 41 -2.51 2.64 19.01
C THR A 41 -3.20 3.25 20.23
N ASN A 42 -2.92 2.69 21.43
CA ASN A 42 -3.44 3.26 22.67
C ASN A 42 -3.01 4.72 22.87
N ASN A 43 -1.81 5.08 22.39
CA ASN A 43 -1.31 6.46 22.45
C ASN A 43 -2.14 7.38 21.54
N ASP A 44 -2.44 6.92 20.32
CA ASP A 44 -3.29 7.68 19.38
C ASP A 44 -4.68 7.93 19.98
N GLU A 45 -5.27 6.92 20.63
CA GLU A 45 -6.57 7.02 21.29
C GLU A 45 -6.51 7.99 22.49
N GLY A 46 -5.45 7.91 23.29
CA GLY A 46 -5.23 8.81 24.44
C GLY A 46 -5.07 10.27 24.05
N CYS A 47 -4.56 10.55 22.85
CA CYS A 47 -4.40 11.91 22.31
C CYS A 47 -5.58 12.35 21.44
N ALA A 48 -6.67 11.57 21.34
CA ALA A 48 -7.83 11.84 20.49
C ALA A 48 -7.49 11.96 18.98
N GLU A 49 -6.34 11.43 18.54
CA GLU A 49 -5.90 11.44 17.14
C GLU A 49 -6.92 10.85 16.16
N PRO A 50 -7.67 9.76 16.48
CA PRO A 50 -8.67 9.22 15.58
C PRO A 50 -9.75 10.23 15.17
N PHE A 51 -10.04 11.21 16.02
CA PHE A 51 -10.98 12.31 15.72
C PHE A 51 -10.29 13.43 14.94
N ALA A 52 -9.08 13.83 15.35
CA ALA A 52 -8.34 14.90 14.69
C ALA A 52 -7.98 14.56 13.24
N PHE A 53 -7.69 13.28 12.99
CA PHE A 53 -7.26 12.76 11.70
C PHE A 53 -8.31 11.92 10.96
N ALA A 54 -9.60 12.02 11.37
CA ALA A 54 -10.69 11.23 10.80
C ALA A 54 -10.81 11.31 9.27
N PHE A 55 -10.46 12.45 8.66
CA PHE A 55 -10.41 12.64 7.22
C PHE A 55 -9.52 11.58 6.54
N TRP A 56 -8.36 11.30 7.10
CA TRP A 56 -7.38 10.38 6.52
C TRP A 56 -7.85 8.93 6.47
N LYS A 57 -8.77 8.55 7.36
CA LYS A 57 -9.37 7.21 7.38
C LYS A 57 -10.06 6.84 6.07
N THR A 58 -10.60 7.84 5.39
CA THR A 58 -11.36 7.64 4.14
C THR A 58 -10.73 8.29 2.93
N ALA A 59 -9.72 9.14 3.10
CA ALA A 59 -9.09 9.89 2.02
C ALA A 59 -8.60 8.98 0.87
N GLY A 60 -7.92 7.87 1.21
CA GLY A 60 -7.46 6.91 0.21
C GLY A 60 -8.60 6.11 -0.46
N LEU A 61 -9.68 5.82 0.28
CA LEU A 61 -10.84 5.10 -0.25
C LEU A 61 -11.57 5.90 -1.34
N TYR A 62 -11.63 7.22 -1.16
CA TYR A 62 -12.29 8.13 -2.09
C TYR A 62 -11.31 8.86 -3.02
N ALA A 63 -10.03 8.54 -2.97
CA ALA A 63 -9.06 9.04 -3.92
C ALA A 63 -9.39 8.57 -5.34
N ARG A 64 -9.31 9.47 -6.29
CA ARG A 64 -9.66 9.23 -7.68
C ARG A 64 -8.45 9.44 -8.57
N CYS A 65 -8.11 8.46 -9.40
CA CYS A 65 -7.04 8.56 -10.38
C CYS A 65 -7.55 9.35 -11.60
N ASP A 66 -7.32 10.65 -11.62
CA ASP A 66 -7.85 11.53 -12.68
C ASP A 66 -7.04 11.47 -13.96
N ASN A 67 -5.75 11.16 -13.87
CA ASN A 67 -4.88 11.08 -15.06
C ASN A 67 -3.92 9.90 -14.97
N LEU A 68 -3.75 9.23 -16.12
CA LEU A 68 -2.78 8.16 -16.34
C LEU A 68 -1.96 8.47 -17.57
N THR A 69 -0.65 8.56 -17.41
CA THR A 69 0.31 8.64 -18.50
C THR A 69 1.27 7.48 -18.45
N ALA A 70 1.83 7.09 -19.59
CA ALA A 70 2.85 6.07 -19.68
C ALA A 70 3.93 6.49 -20.66
N GLU A 71 5.18 6.31 -20.28
CA GLU A 71 6.35 6.55 -21.12
C GLU A 71 7.35 5.41 -21.00
N ALA A 72 8.03 5.10 -22.11
CA ALA A 72 9.18 4.21 -22.08
C ALA A 72 10.44 5.06 -21.81
N LYS A 73 11.20 4.69 -20.79
CA LYS A 73 12.43 5.38 -20.44
C LYS A 73 13.48 4.35 -20.01
N ASP A 74 14.58 4.32 -20.74
CA ASP A 74 15.65 3.34 -20.55
C ASP A 74 15.09 1.90 -20.59
N GLU A 75 15.31 1.11 -19.56
CA GLU A 75 14.81 -0.26 -19.43
C GLU A 75 13.43 -0.38 -18.76
N PHE A 76 12.79 0.75 -18.44
CA PHE A 76 11.52 0.79 -17.73
C PHE A 76 10.38 1.31 -18.61
N VAL A 77 9.19 0.84 -18.31
CA VAL A 77 7.95 1.56 -18.63
C VAL A 77 7.47 2.24 -17.35
N ILE A 78 7.44 3.57 -17.36
CA ILE A 78 6.97 4.37 -16.24
C ILE A 78 5.50 4.72 -16.46
N VAL A 79 4.63 4.25 -15.58
CA VAL A 79 3.22 4.64 -15.55
C VAL A 79 3.02 5.61 -14.39
N ARG A 80 2.63 6.84 -14.70
CA ARG A 80 2.28 7.85 -13.70
C ARG A 80 0.77 7.89 -13.51
N ALA A 81 0.32 7.67 -12.29
CA ALA A 81 -1.05 7.80 -11.86
C ALA A 81 -1.18 9.03 -10.95
N ASN A 82 -1.92 10.04 -11.39
CA ASN A 82 -2.20 11.23 -10.58
C ASN A 82 -3.54 11.06 -9.88
N TYR A 83 -3.51 10.96 -8.57
CA TYR A 83 -4.71 10.88 -7.74
C TYR A 83 -5.10 12.25 -7.20
N THR A 84 -6.40 12.47 -7.11
CA THR A 84 -6.99 13.62 -6.39
C THR A 84 -7.73 13.09 -5.18
N LEU A 85 -7.39 13.61 -4.01
CA LEU A 85 -8.04 13.31 -2.74
C LEU A 85 -9.36 14.10 -2.59
N PRO A 86 -10.25 13.70 -1.64
CA PRO A 86 -11.54 14.38 -1.44
C PRO A 86 -11.46 15.87 -1.13
N ASP A 87 -10.35 16.33 -0.58
CA ASP A 87 -10.08 17.76 -0.28
C ASP A 87 -9.41 18.52 -1.45
N GLY A 88 -9.22 17.85 -2.60
CA GLY A 88 -8.62 18.45 -3.79
C GLY A 88 -7.09 18.37 -3.85
N GLN A 89 -6.42 17.87 -2.81
CA GLN A 89 -4.98 17.64 -2.86
C GLN A 89 -4.62 16.54 -3.87
N THR A 90 -3.45 16.68 -4.51
CA THR A 90 -2.99 15.73 -5.52
C THR A 90 -1.87 14.86 -4.99
N LEU A 91 -1.86 13.59 -5.44
CA LEU A 91 -0.84 12.60 -5.11
C LEU A 91 -0.38 11.90 -6.40
N PRO A 92 0.78 12.26 -6.95
CA PRO A 92 1.38 11.50 -8.04
C PRO A 92 2.02 10.21 -7.52
N ILE A 93 1.77 9.12 -8.24
CA ILE A 93 2.37 7.81 -7.99
C ILE A 93 2.97 7.30 -9.29
N ASP A 94 4.26 7.03 -9.28
CA ASP A 94 5.00 6.48 -10.40
C ASP A 94 5.24 4.97 -10.19
N PHE A 95 4.89 4.18 -11.20
CA PHE A 95 5.14 2.75 -11.28
C PHE A 95 6.17 2.52 -12.39
N ALA A 96 7.42 2.28 -12.03
CA ALA A 96 8.50 1.97 -12.96
C ALA A 96 8.63 0.44 -13.09
N ILE A 97 8.23 -0.10 -14.23
CA ILE A 97 8.14 -1.54 -14.48
C ILE A 97 9.25 -1.93 -15.47
N ASP A 98 10.14 -2.83 -15.06
CA ASP A 98 11.22 -3.33 -15.90
C ASP A 98 10.80 -4.54 -16.78
N GLY A 99 11.73 -5.01 -17.63
CA GLY A 99 11.50 -6.14 -18.54
C GLY A 99 11.30 -7.49 -17.84
N ALA A 100 11.68 -7.61 -16.57
CA ALA A 100 11.46 -8.80 -15.74
C ALA A 100 10.14 -8.73 -14.93
N GLY A 101 9.42 -7.61 -15.02
CA GLY A 101 8.18 -7.38 -14.30
C GLY A 101 8.36 -6.87 -12.87
N ARG A 102 9.59 -6.49 -12.47
CA ARG A 102 9.79 -5.77 -11.22
C ARG A 102 9.17 -4.39 -11.35
N CYS A 103 8.45 -3.95 -10.33
CA CYS A 103 7.82 -2.65 -10.28
C CYS A 103 8.34 -1.86 -9.08
N ASP A 104 9.07 -0.79 -9.36
CA ASP A 104 9.48 0.17 -8.35
C ASP A 104 8.40 1.26 -8.27
N ILE A 105 7.88 1.51 -7.05
CA ILE A 105 6.77 2.44 -6.84
C ILE A 105 7.27 3.64 -6.05
N THR A 106 7.06 4.83 -6.60
CA THR A 106 7.41 6.09 -5.95
C THR A 106 6.15 6.90 -5.71
N MET A 107 5.91 7.26 -4.45
CA MET A 107 4.85 8.17 -4.03
C MET A 107 5.47 9.45 -3.52
N THR A 108 4.99 10.60 -3.98
CA THR A 108 5.50 11.91 -3.54
C THR A 108 4.37 12.72 -2.92
N TRP A 109 4.46 12.95 -1.60
CA TRP A 109 3.52 13.82 -0.92
C TRP A 109 3.89 15.29 -1.16
N GLN A 110 2.94 16.05 -1.68
CA GLN A 110 3.08 17.48 -1.97
C GLN A 110 2.04 18.34 -1.23
N GLY A 111 1.27 17.69 -0.33
CA GLY A 111 0.23 18.37 0.43
C GLY A 111 0.78 19.27 1.55
N GLU A 112 -0.03 20.22 1.98
CA GLU A 112 0.32 21.16 3.05
C GLU A 112 0.40 20.50 4.43
N LYS A 113 -0.40 19.43 4.65
CA LYS A 113 -0.42 18.70 5.91
C LYS A 113 0.76 17.73 5.98
N THR A 114 1.59 17.87 6.99
CA THR A 114 2.78 17.05 7.21
C THR A 114 2.56 15.91 8.20
N GLU A 115 1.50 15.99 9.00
CA GLU A 115 1.14 14.96 9.98
C GLU A 115 0.11 14.01 9.36
N LEU A 116 0.58 12.85 8.93
CA LEU A 116 -0.24 11.77 8.38
C LEU A 116 -0.15 10.56 9.32
N PRO A 117 -1.30 9.92 9.67
CA PRO A 117 -1.28 8.68 10.47
C PRO A 117 -0.48 7.56 9.80
N GLU A 118 -0.52 7.51 8.48
CA GLU A 118 0.25 6.61 7.63
C GLU A 118 0.43 7.23 6.24
N PHE A 119 1.48 6.81 5.52
CA PHE A 119 1.68 7.16 4.12
C PHE A 119 2.15 5.94 3.34
N GLY A 120 1.25 5.36 2.55
CA GLY A 120 1.54 4.13 1.82
C GLY A 120 0.49 3.77 0.77
N LEU A 121 0.57 2.52 0.30
CA LEU A 121 -0.39 1.92 -0.62
C LEU A 121 -1.04 0.69 0.01
N LEU A 122 -2.33 0.56 -0.20
CA LEU A 122 -3.09 -0.64 0.13
C LEU A 122 -3.17 -1.54 -1.10
N PHE A 123 -2.69 -2.77 -0.96
CA PHE A 123 -2.81 -3.83 -1.96
C PHE A 123 -3.85 -4.85 -1.49
N PRO A 124 -5.07 -4.83 -2.03
CA PRO A 124 -6.07 -5.85 -1.74
C PRO A 124 -5.67 -7.17 -2.42
N MET A 125 -4.89 -7.99 -1.73
CA MET A 125 -4.42 -9.27 -2.26
C MET A 125 -5.53 -10.30 -2.26
N ARG A 126 -5.45 -11.24 -3.19
CA ARG A 126 -6.38 -12.36 -3.24
C ARG A 126 -6.36 -13.15 -1.93
N ARG A 127 -7.54 -13.49 -1.42
CA ARG A 127 -7.73 -14.17 -0.12
C ARG A 127 -7.07 -15.56 -0.03
N GLU A 128 -6.71 -16.16 -1.17
CA GLU A 128 -5.97 -17.42 -1.20
C GLU A 128 -4.49 -17.23 -0.88
N LEU A 129 -3.96 -15.99 -1.03
CA LEU A 129 -2.58 -15.62 -0.72
C LEU A 129 -2.44 -15.32 0.78
N THR A 130 -2.47 -16.37 1.59
CA THR A 130 -2.50 -16.26 3.06
C THR A 130 -1.13 -16.35 3.72
N LYS A 131 -0.12 -16.83 3.02
CA LYS A 131 1.24 -16.97 3.55
C LYS A 131 2.04 -15.71 3.25
N VAL A 132 2.57 -15.09 4.29
CA VAL A 132 3.47 -13.92 4.18
C VAL A 132 4.85 -14.34 4.67
N SER A 133 5.87 -13.99 3.89
CA SER A 133 7.28 -14.14 4.28
C SER A 133 7.99 -12.81 4.06
N TYR A 134 8.79 -12.39 5.02
CA TYR A 134 9.54 -11.14 4.92
C TYR A 134 10.90 -11.24 5.60
N LEU A 135 11.83 -10.40 5.17
CA LEU A 135 13.12 -10.17 5.80
C LEU A 135 13.08 -8.80 6.48
N GLY A 136 13.27 -8.77 7.77
CA GLY A 136 13.18 -7.51 8.52
C GLY A 136 13.20 -7.73 10.03
N LEU A 137 12.90 -6.64 10.75
CA LEU A 137 12.70 -6.72 12.19
C LEU A 137 11.39 -7.46 12.50
N GLY A 138 11.42 -8.36 13.46
CA GLY A 138 10.28 -9.16 13.87
C GLY A 138 10.59 -10.03 15.08
N PRO A 139 9.77 -11.06 15.36
CA PRO A 139 8.57 -11.51 14.64
C PRO A 139 7.31 -10.70 14.95
N ARG A 140 7.36 -9.88 15.99
CA ARG A 140 6.23 -9.08 16.47
C ARG A 140 6.29 -7.66 15.92
N GLU A 141 5.29 -6.88 16.29
CA GLU A 141 5.17 -5.46 16.00
C GLU A 141 6.46 -4.69 16.38
N THR A 142 6.96 -3.89 15.45
CA THR A 142 8.20 -3.10 15.58
C THR A 142 7.92 -1.62 15.28
N THR A 143 6.95 -1.05 16.00
CA THR A 143 6.70 0.40 15.99
C THR A 143 7.94 1.14 16.53
N ALA A 144 8.05 2.44 16.26
CA ALA A 144 9.24 3.23 16.59
C ALA A 144 9.66 3.12 18.07
N ASP A 145 8.69 3.00 18.97
CA ASP A 145 8.87 2.83 20.42
C ASP A 145 9.19 1.37 20.83
N ARG A 146 9.02 0.39 19.94
CA ARG A 146 9.24 -1.05 20.21
C ARG A 146 10.34 -1.69 19.37
N THR A 147 11.08 -0.91 18.58
CA THR A 147 12.16 -1.41 17.72
C THR A 147 13.25 -2.17 18.49
N ALA A 148 13.53 -1.80 19.74
CA ALA A 148 14.53 -2.46 20.58
C ALA A 148 14.20 -3.95 20.87
N GLY A 149 12.93 -4.36 20.77
CA GLY A 149 12.50 -5.75 20.94
C GLY A 149 12.56 -6.57 19.65
N GLY A 150 12.73 -5.93 18.52
CA GLY A 150 12.79 -6.57 17.21
C GLY A 150 14.17 -7.17 16.92
N LYS A 151 14.18 -8.34 16.26
CA LYS A 151 15.40 -8.95 15.74
C LYS A 151 15.33 -9.00 14.21
N MET A 152 16.44 -8.65 13.56
CA MET A 152 16.56 -8.84 12.11
C MET A 152 16.54 -10.33 11.79
N GLY A 153 15.66 -10.76 10.91
CA GLY A 153 15.51 -12.17 10.55
C GLY A 153 14.57 -12.38 9.36
N ALA A 154 14.52 -13.61 8.89
CA ALA A 154 13.54 -14.07 7.91
C ALA A 154 12.34 -14.66 8.66
N TRP A 155 11.18 -14.08 8.46
CA TRP A 155 9.96 -14.44 9.18
C TRP A 155 8.89 -14.92 8.20
N SER A 156 8.02 -15.80 8.66
CA SER A 156 6.90 -16.29 7.88
C SER A 156 5.70 -16.54 8.79
N TYR A 157 4.53 -16.11 8.36
CA TYR A 157 3.29 -16.37 9.08
C TYR A 157 2.13 -16.57 8.09
N ASN A 158 1.02 -17.12 8.61
CA ASN A 158 -0.21 -17.25 7.88
C ASN A 158 -1.21 -16.21 8.42
N VAL A 159 -1.67 -15.31 7.55
CA VAL A 159 -2.57 -14.21 7.91
C VAL A 159 -3.80 -14.67 8.70
N ARG A 160 -4.39 -15.82 8.35
CA ARG A 160 -5.58 -16.35 9.06
C ARG A 160 -5.27 -16.80 10.49
N GLN A 161 -4.07 -17.34 10.72
CA GLN A 161 -3.66 -17.77 12.05
C GLN A 161 -3.25 -16.60 12.93
N ASP A 162 -2.64 -15.59 12.34
CA ASP A 162 -2.19 -14.40 13.03
C ASP A 162 -3.38 -13.57 13.56
N PHE A 163 -4.41 -13.41 12.76
CA PHE A 163 -5.66 -12.77 13.21
C PHE A 163 -6.31 -13.49 14.39
N ALA A 164 -6.23 -14.82 14.46
CA ALA A 164 -6.83 -15.58 15.54
C ALA A 164 -6.01 -15.54 16.84
N GLN A 165 -4.67 -15.38 16.73
CA GLN A 165 -3.76 -15.48 17.89
C GLN A 165 -3.30 -14.12 18.43
N ASN A 166 -3.27 -13.10 17.59
CA ASN A 166 -2.73 -11.78 17.92
C ASN A 166 -3.75 -10.65 17.85
N SER A 167 -5.03 -10.99 17.62
CA SER A 167 -6.09 -9.98 17.80
C SER A 167 -6.05 -9.56 19.27
N PRO A 168 -5.74 -8.29 19.60
CA PRO A 168 -5.82 -7.85 20.98
C PRO A 168 -7.27 -7.99 21.39
N VAL A 169 -7.55 -8.98 22.23
CA VAL A 169 -8.79 -9.04 22.98
C VAL A 169 -8.67 -7.91 24.00
N TYR A 170 -9.18 -6.76 23.65
CA TYR A 170 -9.45 -5.74 24.65
C TYR A 170 -10.63 -6.25 25.48
N PRO A 171 -10.45 -6.35 26.81
CA PRO A 171 -11.55 -6.69 27.70
C PRO A 171 -12.60 -5.57 27.71
#